data_c6648efd21a94ce4de545159125d0dec
#
_entry.id   c6648efd21a94ce4de545159125d0dec
#
_cell.length_a   1.000
_cell.length_b   1.000
_cell.length_c   1.000
_cell.angle_alpha   90.00
_cell.angle_beta   90.00
_cell.angle_gamma   90.00
#
_symmetry.space_group_name_H-M   'P 1'
#
loop_
_entity.id
_entity.type
_entity.pdbx_description
1 polymer ?
#
loop_
_entity_poly.entity_id
_entity_poly.type
_entity_poly.pdbx_seq_one_letter_code
_entity_poly.pdbx_strand_id
1 'polypeptide(L)'
;MYKMRTVDASAMIKDCRVRNTVIEFGPMNAVIIVAAGKGTRIGKPDKLLIEIAGRPLVAHTWARFEACAAINELVLVVRPEHESVFRKMGATLGLRKPFTFAAGGKERQDSVWNGLEALSSGVEFVAIQDGARPCATDALITATFVAAKEVGAAVAAQRVTDTIKESADGQRITRHLNRSQLWSVQTPQTFRVDVIRRALSAVRQKNLIVTDDTAACELIGQLVKLVESKDANPKLTFPEDAIVIERLLRR
;
A
#
# COMPACT_ATOMS: atom_id res chain seq x y z
N MET A 1 -48.00 57.50 10.67
CA MET A 1 -46.74 58.01 11.32
C MET A 1 -46.11 56.87 12.09
N TYR A 2 -45.23 56.10 11.45
CA TYR A 2 -44.56 54.96 12.08
C TYR A 2 -43.18 55.43 12.61
N LYS A 3 -42.93 55.31 13.91
CA LYS A 3 -41.65 55.64 14.54
C LYS A 3 -40.69 54.47 14.32
N MET A 4 -39.65 54.71 13.55
CA MET A 4 -38.44 53.85 13.50
C MET A 4 -37.73 53.92 14.85
N ARG A 5 -37.55 52.79 15.50
CA ARG A 5 -36.60 52.61 16.62
C ARG A 5 -35.26 52.21 16.04
N THR A 6 -34.27 53.07 16.25
CA THR A 6 -32.86 52.74 15.99
C THR A 6 -32.40 51.72 17.02
N VAL A 7 -31.91 50.57 16.55
CA VAL A 7 -31.27 49.55 17.39
C VAL A 7 -29.79 49.88 17.45
N ASP A 8 -29.30 50.09 18.69
CA ASP A 8 -27.90 50.37 18.99
C ASP A 8 -27.03 49.17 18.64
N ALA A 9 -26.13 49.33 17.66
CA ALA A 9 -25.23 48.30 17.16
C ALA A 9 -24.02 48.00 18.07
N SER A 10 -23.89 48.69 19.22
CA SER A 10 -22.74 48.57 20.12
C SER A 10 -22.83 47.46 21.18
N ALA A 11 -23.99 46.79 21.30
CA ALA A 11 -24.22 45.74 22.30
C ALA A 11 -24.04 44.30 21.76
N MET A 12 -23.68 44.13 20.50
CA MET A 12 -23.63 42.79 19.85
C MET A 12 -22.22 42.24 19.58
N ILE A 13 -21.19 42.89 20.15
CA ILE A 13 -19.77 42.44 20.01
C ILE A 13 -19.21 42.09 21.39
N LYS A 14 -19.84 41.21 22.13
CA LYS A 14 -19.24 40.55 23.30
C LYS A 14 -19.88 39.17 23.44
N ASP A 15 -19.50 38.23 22.69
CA ASP A 15 -19.33 36.81 23.03
C ASP A 15 -19.13 35.92 21.76
N CYS A 16 -18.21 36.31 20.91
CA CYS A 16 -17.70 35.40 19.89
C CYS A 16 -16.38 34.81 20.41
N ARG A 17 -16.46 33.97 21.44
CA ARG A 17 -15.40 33.02 21.73
C ARG A 17 -15.44 32.00 20.56
N VAL A 18 -14.61 32.26 19.55
CA VAL A 18 -14.22 31.24 18.59
C VAL A 18 -13.63 30.08 19.41
N ARG A 19 -14.44 29.08 19.69
CA ARG A 19 -13.89 27.79 20.13
C ARG A 19 -13.00 27.34 18.99
N ASN A 20 -11.69 27.45 19.19
CA ASN A 20 -10.71 26.70 18.40
C ASN A 20 -11.01 25.21 18.65
N THR A 21 -11.98 24.68 17.97
CA THR A 21 -12.13 23.23 17.80
C THR A 21 -10.96 22.85 16.92
N VAL A 22 -9.86 22.44 17.53
CA VAL A 22 -8.82 21.66 16.84
C VAL A 22 -9.58 20.43 16.36
N ILE A 23 -9.91 20.38 15.07
CA ILE A 23 -10.39 19.17 14.43
C ILE A 23 -9.17 18.26 14.49
N GLU A 24 -9.11 17.39 15.49
CA GLU A 24 -8.16 16.28 15.48
C GLU A 24 -8.53 15.39 14.30
N PHE A 25 -7.88 15.63 13.18
CA PHE A 25 -7.88 14.66 12.10
C PHE A 25 -7.27 13.38 12.68
N GLY A 26 -8.02 12.30 12.67
CA GLY A 26 -7.48 11.00 13.05
C GLY A 26 -6.22 10.67 12.22
N PRO A 27 -5.42 9.69 12.64
CA PRO A 27 -4.15 9.39 12.01
C PRO A 27 -4.31 9.24 10.50
N MET A 28 -3.54 10.03 9.72
CA MET A 28 -3.56 9.94 8.27
C MET A 28 -2.87 8.66 7.82
N ASN A 29 -3.57 7.90 7.00
CA ASN A 29 -3.08 6.67 6.40
C ASN A 29 -2.81 6.87 4.91
N ALA A 30 -1.67 6.39 4.45
CA ALA A 30 -1.32 6.43 3.03
C ALA A 30 -1.11 5.03 2.46
N VAL A 31 -1.07 4.93 1.13
CA VAL A 31 -0.56 3.76 0.44
C VAL A 31 0.55 4.15 -0.53
N ILE A 32 1.61 3.35 -0.57
CA ILE A 32 2.65 3.37 -1.59
C ILE A 32 2.41 2.19 -2.52
N ILE A 33 1.98 2.45 -3.76
CA ILE A 33 1.81 1.42 -4.79
C ILE A 33 3.11 1.31 -5.57
N VAL A 34 3.83 0.19 -5.41
CA VAL A 34 5.10 -0.06 -6.08
C VAL A 34 4.83 -0.59 -7.49
N ALA A 35 5.09 0.25 -8.48
CA ALA A 35 4.81 -0.01 -9.89
C ALA A 35 6.03 0.19 -10.80
N ALA A 36 7.25 0.25 -10.24
CA ALA A 36 8.50 0.47 -10.99
C ALA A 36 9.22 -0.81 -11.44
N GLY A 37 8.70 -2.00 -11.08
CA GLY A 37 9.35 -3.28 -11.39
C GLY A 37 9.38 -3.60 -12.89
N LYS A 38 10.51 -4.14 -13.39
CA LYS A 38 10.73 -4.45 -14.82
C LYS A 38 9.90 -5.63 -15.36
N GLY A 39 9.29 -6.44 -14.49
CA GLY A 39 8.40 -7.55 -14.89
C GLY A 39 9.03 -8.61 -15.78
N THR A 40 10.33 -8.89 -15.64
CA THR A 40 11.15 -9.72 -16.56
C THR A 40 10.62 -11.13 -16.83
N ARG A 41 9.83 -11.69 -15.89
CA ARG A 41 9.27 -13.05 -16.04
C ARG A 41 8.10 -13.15 -17.03
N ILE A 42 7.39 -12.05 -17.28
CA ILE A 42 6.28 -12.02 -18.27
C ILE A 42 6.76 -11.50 -19.63
N GLY A 43 7.94 -10.83 -19.67
CA GLY A 43 8.48 -10.26 -20.90
C GLY A 43 7.90 -8.87 -21.21
N LYS A 44 7.85 -8.51 -22.49
CA LYS A 44 7.20 -7.28 -22.98
C LYS A 44 5.78 -7.59 -23.45
N PRO A 45 4.78 -6.73 -23.24
CA PRO A 45 4.82 -5.41 -22.60
C PRO A 45 4.95 -5.47 -21.08
N ASP A 46 5.13 -4.27 -20.43
CA ASP A 46 5.14 -4.17 -18.97
C ASP A 46 3.88 -4.81 -18.38
N LYS A 47 4.07 -5.81 -17.53
CA LYS A 47 2.97 -6.59 -16.93
C LYS A 47 1.92 -5.74 -16.23
N LEU A 48 2.29 -4.58 -15.70
CA LEU A 48 1.37 -3.67 -15.01
C LEU A 48 0.43 -2.94 -15.97
N LEU A 49 0.82 -2.84 -17.24
CA LEU A 49 0.04 -2.22 -18.31
C LEU A 49 -0.75 -3.24 -19.15
N ILE A 50 -0.61 -4.54 -18.87
CA ILE A 50 -1.44 -5.57 -19.50
C ILE A 50 -2.90 -5.33 -19.14
N GLU A 51 -3.77 -5.34 -20.14
CA GLU A 51 -5.20 -5.19 -19.95
C GLU A 51 -5.82 -6.48 -19.40
N ILE A 52 -6.51 -6.37 -18.26
CA ILE A 52 -7.26 -7.45 -17.62
C ILE A 52 -8.62 -6.87 -17.24
N ALA A 53 -9.70 -7.54 -17.55
CA ALA A 53 -11.05 -7.08 -17.28
C ALA A 53 -11.32 -5.63 -17.75
N GLY A 54 -10.82 -5.28 -18.95
CA GLY A 54 -11.12 -4.01 -19.65
C GLY A 54 -10.28 -2.79 -19.22
N ARG A 55 -9.22 -2.98 -18.40
CA ARG A 55 -8.27 -1.90 -18.07
C ARG A 55 -6.90 -2.45 -17.64
N PRO A 56 -5.84 -1.60 -17.66
CA PRO A 56 -4.52 -2.01 -17.20
C PRO A 56 -4.54 -2.60 -15.79
N LEU A 57 -3.76 -3.66 -15.54
CA LEU A 57 -3.71 -4.36 -14.25
C LEU A 57 -3.54 -3.40 -13.07
N VAL A 58 -2.58 -2.48 -13.16
CA VAL A 58 -2.29 -1.54 -12.07
C VAL A 58 -3.45 -0.57 -11.81
N ALA A 59 -4.28 -0.27 -12.81
CA ALA A 59 -5.46 0.57 -12.64
C ALA A 59 -6.49 -0.05 -11.69
N HIS A 60 -6.60 -1.39 -11.68
CA HIS A 60 -7.42 -2.10 -10.69
C HIS A 60 -6.84 -1.96 -9.29
N THR A 61 -5.53 -2.14 -9.13
CA THR A 61 -4.87 -1.94 -7.82
C THR A 61 -5.07 -0.51 -7.34
N TRP A 62 -4.84 0.48 -8.20
CA TRP A 62 -5.02 1.89 -7.85
C TRP A 62 -6.46 2.18 -7.41
N ALA A 63 -7.45 1.74 -8.21
CA ALA A 63 -8.87 1.95 -7.90
C ALA A 63 -9.29 1.31 -6.57
N ARG A 64 -8.72 0.16 -6.18
CA ARG A 64 -9.00 -0.47 -4.88
C ARG A 64 -8.61 0.41 -3.71
N PHE A 65 -7.40 0.97 -3.74
CA PHE A 65 -6.93 1.84 -2.65
C PHE A 65 -7.57 3.23 -2.70
N GLU A 66 -7.90 3.73 -3.90
CA GLU A 66 -8.71 4.94 -4.05
C GLU A 66 -10.08 4.80 -3.38
N ALA A 67 -10.76 3.68 -3.57
CA ALA A 67 -12.09 3.44 -3.01
C ALA A 67 -12.06 3.16 -1.49
N CYS A 68 -10.96 2.64 -0.94
CA CYS A 68 -10.87 2.22 0.46
C CYS A 68 -10.92 3.42 1.42
N ALA A 69 -11.92 3.46 2.30
CA ALA A 69 -12.11 4.56 3.26
C ALA A 69 -10.97 4.70 4.28
N ALA A 70 -10.18 3.62 4.51
CA ALA A 70 -9.04 3.66 5.42
C ALA A 70 -7.83 4.43 4.86
N ILE A 71 -7.82 4.82 3.58
CA ILE A 71 -6.72 5.51 2.89
C ILE A 71 -7.06 6.98 2.68
N ASN A 72 -6.13 7.88 3.00
CA ASN A 72 -6.26 9.32 2.82
C ASN A 72 -5.49 9.83 1.60
N GLU A 73 -4.31 9.27 1.29
CA GLU A 73 -3.50 9.65 0.13
C GLU A 73 -2.81 8.44 -0.51
N LEU A 74 -2.39 8.61 -1.76
CA LEU A 74 -1.70 7.58 -2.51
C LEU A 74 -0.38 8.10 -3.07
N VAL A 75 0.67 7.26 -3.01
CA VAL A 75 1.92 7.49 -3.72
C VAL A 75 2.13 6.36 -4.71
N LEU A 76 2.30 6.69 -5.98
CA LEU A 76 2.60 5.71 -7.02
C LEU A 76 4.08 5.79 -7.35
N VAL A 77 4.80 4.70 -7.08
CA VAL A 77 6.22 4.60 -7.43
C VAL A 77 6.32 3.97 -8.80
N VAL A 78 6.71 4.76 -9.78
CA VAL A 78 6.71 4.38 -11.20
C VAL A 78 8.10 4.57 -11.82
N ARG A 79 8.37 3.91 -12.93
CA ARG A 79 9.55 4.23 -13.74
C ARG A 79 9.36 5.60 -14.40
N PRO A 80 10.38 6.48 -14.43
CA PRO A 80 10.26 7.82 -15.00
C PRO A 80 9.69 7.82 -16.43
N GLU A 81 10.11 6.87 -17.26
CA GLU A 81 9.62 6.72 -18.63
C GLU A 81 8.14 6.34 -18.75
N HIS A 82 7.53 5.82 -17.70
CA HIS A 82 6.12 5.44 -17.66
C HIS A 82 5.23 6.48 -16.96
N GLU A 83 5.77 7.50 -16.32
CA GLU A 83 4.99 8.46 -15.54
C GLU A 83 3.87 9.12 -16.36
N SER A 84 4.15 9.48 -17.61
CA SER A 84 3.16 10.09 -18.51
C SER A 84 1.95 9.16 -18.78
N VAL A 85 2.21 7.85 -18.89
CA VAL A 85 1.16 6.83 -19.07
C VAL A 85 0.30 6.73 -17.81
N PHE A 86 0.93 6.70 -16.62
CA PHE A 86 0.23 6.65 -15.35
C PHE A 86 -0.56 7.93 -15.07
N ARG A 87 -0.06 9.12 -15.44
CA ARG A 87 -0.82 10.38 -15.34
C ARG A 87 -2.09 10.35 -16.17
N LYS A 88 -2.01 9.91 -17.44
CA LYS A 88 -3.18 9.74 -18.31
C LYS A 88 -4.18 8.75 -17.70
N MET A 89 -3.69 7.62 -17.17
CA MET A 89 -4.51 6.61 -16.49
C MET A 89 -5.23 7.21 -15.28
N GLY A 90 -4.52 7.97 -14.43
CA GLY A 90 -5.12 8.63 -13.26
C GLY A 90 -6.26 9.58 -13.64
N ALA A 91 -6.10 10.32 -14.74
CA ALA A 91 -7.14 11.22 -15.25
C ALA A 91 -8.44 10.46 -15.67
N THR A 92 -8.33 9.21 -16.11
CA THR A 92 -9.49 8.38 -16.50
C THR A 92 -10.15 7.64 -15.36
N LEU A 93 -9.45 7.49 -14.20
CA LEU A 93 -9.95 6.73 -13.06
C LEU A 93 -10.93 7.51 -12.16
N GLY A 94 -11.10 8.82 -12.39
CA GLY A 94 -12.00 9.65 -11.58
C GLY A 94 -11.56 9.74 -10.11
N LEU A 95 -10.26 9.82 -9.87
CA LEU A 95 -9.66 9.85 -8.53
C LEU A 95 -10.11 11.08 -7.74
N ARG A 96 -10.38 10.90 -6.46
CA ARG A 96 -10.80 11.93 -5.51
C ARG A 96 -9.75 12.22 -4.45
N LYS A 97 -8.96 11.20 -4.08
CA LYS A 97 -7.91 11.32 -3.08
C LYS A 97 -6.68 11.97 -3.69
N PRO A 98 -5.92 12.75 -2.90
CA PRO A 98 -4.64 13.26 -3.36
C PRO A 98 -3.69 12.11 -3.69
N PHE A 99 -2.97 12.26 -4.78
CA PHE A 99 -1.96 11.28 -5.17
C PHE A 99 -0.71 11.98 -5.73
N THR A 100 0.42 11.33 -5.52
CA THR A 100 1.74 11.81 -5.95
C THR A 100 2.49 10.70 -6.67
N PHE A 101 3.39 11.05 -7.58
CA PHE A 101 4.31 10.11 -8.20
C PHE A 101 5.70 10.22 -7.56
N ALA A 102 6.34 9.05 -7.38
CA ALA A 102 7.74 8.95 -7.00
C ALA A 102 8.48 8.09 -8.02
N ALA A 103 9.76 8.37 -8.23
CA ALA A 103 10.59 7.58 -9.14
C ALA A 103 10.94 6.21 -8.52
N GLY A 104 10.92 5.15 -9.32
CA GLY A 104 11.45 3.86 -8.92
C GLY A 104 12.96 3.91 -8.65
N GLY A 105 13.43 3.10 -7.71
CA GLY A 105 14.84 2.91 -7.41
C GLY A 105 15.45 1.70 -8.13
N LYS A 106 16.71 1.41 -7.83
CA LYS A 106 17.43 0.26 -8.39
C LYS A 106 16.80 -1.06 -7.95
N GLU A 107 16.51 -1.17 -6.65
CA GLU A 107 15.86 -2.31 -6.04
C GLU A 107 14.45 -1.94 -5.56
N ARG A 108 13.64 -2.96 -5.18
CA ARG A 108 12.29 -2.73 -4.64
C ARG A 108 12.32 -1.86 -3.38
N GLN A 109 13.25 -2.12 -2.49
CA GLN A 109 13.45 -1.37 -1.25
C GLN A 109 13.78 0.12 -1.49
N ASP A 110 14.52 0.44 -2.55
CA ASP A 110 14.81 1.83 -2.93
C ASP A 110 13.56 2.52 -3.47
N SER A 111 12.74 1.77 -4.23
CA SER A 111 11.44 2.26 -4.71
C SER A 111 10.51 2.58 -3.54
N VAL A 112 10.46 1.72 -2.52
CA VAL A 112 9.68 1.97 -1.30
C VAL A 112 10.21 3.20 -0.56
N TRP A 113 11.53 3.34 -0.44
CA TRP A 113 12.14 4.52 0.17
C TRP A 113 11.74 5.81 -0.54
N ASN A 114 11.84 5.85 -1.85
CA ASN A 114 11.43 7.02 -2.64
C ASN A 114 9.94 7.33 -2.45
N GLY A 115 9.10 6.31 -2.33
CA GLY A 115 7.69 6.47 -1.98
C GLY A 115 7.48 7.07 -0.59
N LEU A 116 8.27 6.66 0.42
CA LEU A 116 8.21 7.23 1.76
C LEU A 116 8.63 8.70 1.80
N GLU A 117 9.61 9.10 0.97
CA GLU A 117 10.02 10.52 0.87
C GLU A 117 8.94 11.39 0.21
N ALA A 118 8.05 10.81 -0.58
CA ALA A 118 6.97 11.52 -1.25
C ALA A 118 5.67 11.62 -0.43
N LEU A 119 5.63 11.03 0.77
CA LEU A 119 4.47 11.14 1.67
C LEU A 119 4.29 12.55 2.20
N SER A 120 3.04 12.98 2.34
CA SER A 120 2.70 14.24 3.00
C SER A 120 3.10 14.23 4.48
N SER A 121 3.43 15.40 5.01
CA SER A 121 3.66 15.58 6.44
C SER A 121 2.38 15.24 7.21
N GLY A 122 2.49 14.41 8.27
CA GLY A 122 1.34 13.99 9.08
C GLY A 122 0.80 12.60 8.74
N VAL A 123 1.31 11.94 7.72
CA VAL A 123 1.03 10.51 7.51
C VAL A 123 1.67 9.70 8.63
N GLU A 124 0.84 8.97 9.36
CA GLU A 124 1.27 8.18 10.53
C GLU A 124 1.49 6.71 10.16
N PHE A 125 0.61 6.16 9.31
CA PHE A 125 0.69 4.77 8.85
C PHE A 125 0.70 4.70 7.32
N VAL A 126 1.47 3.77 6.79
CA VAL A 126 1.60 3.53 5.35
C VAL A 126 1.47 2.06 5.01
N ALA A 127 0.64 1.75 4.03
CA ALA A 127 0.58 0.44 3.41
C ALA A 127 1.49 0.41 2.18
N ILE A 128 2.32 -0.61 2.04
CA ILE A 128 3.13 -0.86 0.85
C ILE A 128 2.43 -1.94 0.05
N GLN A 129 2.06 -1.60 -1.20
CA GLN A 129 1.27 -2.46 -2.08
C GLN A 129 2.02 -2.77 -3.38
N ASP A 130 2.07 -4.04 -3.74
CA ASP A 130 2.50 -4.44 -5.07
C ASP A 130 1.46 -4.00 -6.12
N GLY A 131 1.88 -3.22 -7.12
CA GLY A 131 0.99 -2.83 -8.24
C GLY A 131 0.40 -4.02 -9.01
N ALA A 132 1.02 -5.20 -8.89
CA ALA A 132 0.59 -6.44 -9.52
C ALA A 132 -0.40 -7.29 -8.69
N ARG A 133 -0.97 -6.77 -7.58
CA ARG A 133 -1.99 -7.45 -6.75
C ARG A 133 -3.28 -6.65 -6.71
N PRO A 134 -4.14 -6.78 -7.72
CA PRO A 134 -5.35 -5.96 -7.86
C PRO A 134 -6.53 -6.44 -7.02
N CYS A 135 -6.40 -7.58 -6.32
CA CYS A 135 -7.52 -8.24 -5.63
C CYS A 135 -7.55 -8.01 -4.12
N ALA A 136 -6.70 -7.11 -3.56
CA ALA A 136 -6.76 -6.76 -2.14
C ALA A 136 -8.14 -6.17 -1.81
N THR A 137 -8.87 -6.77 -0.86
CA THR A 137 -10.20 -6.29 -0.46
C THR A 137 -10.10 -5.16 0.55
N ASP A 138 -11.12 -4.29 0.64
CA ASP A 138 -11.19 -3.22 1.64
C ASP A 138 -11.08 -3.76 3.07
N ALA A 139 -11.69 -4.93 3.32
CA ALA A 139 -11.60 -5.60 4.61
C ALA A 139 -10.15 -5.98 4.95
N LEU A 140 -9.40 -6.54 3.99
CA LEU A 140 -7.99 -6.90 4.18
C LEU A 140 -7.13 -5.64 4.40
N ILE A 141 -7.31 -4.61 3.56
CA ILE A 141 -6.58 -3.34 3.68
C ILE A 141 -6.82 -2.75 5.08
N THR A 142 -8.08 -2.59 5.48
CA THR A 142 -8.45 -2.04 6.79
C THR A 142 -7.88 -2.88 7.94
N ALA A 143 -7.96 -4.21 7.86
CA ALA A 143 -7.44 -5.10 8.89
C ALA A 143 -5.92 -4.98 9.07
N THR A 144 -5.15 -4.72 8.00
CA THR A 144 -3.70 -4.50 8.14
C THR A 144 -3.38 -3.18 8.85
N PHE A 145 -4.17 -2.10 8.64
CA PHE A 145 -4.01 -0.86 9.39
C PHE A 145 -4.36 -1.05 10.88
N VAL A 146 -5.46 -1.75 11.17
CA VAL A 146 -5.84 -2.04 12.57
C VAL A 146 -4.72 -2.81 13.26
N ALA A 147 -4.19 -3.86 12.64
CA ALA A 147 -3.11 -4.66 13.21
C ALA A 147 -1.80 -3.87 13.35
N ALA A 148 -1.46 -2.99 12.39
CA ALA A 148 -0.28 -2.15 12.47
C ALA A 148 -0.38 -1.11 13.59
N LYS A 149 -1.57 -0.59 13.89
CA LYS A 149 -1.78 0.32 15.03
C LYS A 149 -1.47 -0.34 16.37
N GLU A 150 -1.66 -1.65 16.49
CA GLU A 150 -1.39 -2.38 17.74
C GLU A 150 0.11 -2.60 18.00
N VAL A 151 0.89 -2.93 16.96
CA VAL A 151 2.29 -3.38 17.14
C VAL A 151 3.31 -2.63 16.28
N GLY A 152 2.87 -1.69 15.45
CA GLY A 152 3.74 -0.89 14.58
C GLY A 152 3.96 -1.46 13.18
N ALA A 153 3.68 -2.74 12.93
CA ALA A 153 3.83 -3.39 11.64
C ALA A 153 2.87 -4.57 11.46
N ALA A 154 2.29 -4.73 10.28
CA ALA A 154 1.40 -5.85 9.94
C ALA A 154 1.52 -6.22 8.46
N VAL A 155 1.20 -7.45 8.12
CA VAL A 155 1.30 -7.95 6.75
C VAL A 155 0.15 -8.89 6.41
N ALA A 156 -0.42 -8.71 5.21
CA ALA A 156 -1.37 -9.64 4.65
C ALA A 156 -0.66 -10.96 4.30
N ALA A 157 -1.23 -12.08 4.71
CA ALA A 157 -0.65 -13.40 4.46
C ALA A 157 -1.73 -14.46 4.32
N GLN A 158 -1.40 -15.58 3.71
CA GLN A 158 -2.23 -16.77 3.64
C GLN A 158 -1.50 -17.98 4.21
N ARG A 159 -2.22 -18.90 4.83
CA ARG A 159 -1.66 -20.19 5.27
C ARG A 159 -1.18 -20.98 4.06
N VAL A 160 -0.03 -21.60 4.20
CA VAL A 160 0.47 -22.52 3.17
C VAL A 160 -0.37 -23.80 3.20
N THR A 161 -0.95 -24.16 2.06
CA THR A 161 -1.77 -25.38 1.88
C THR A 161 -0.96 -26.57 1.37
N ASP A 162 0.07 -26.31 0.58
CA ASP A 162 0.92 -27.33 0.00
C ASP A 162 1.93 -27.90 1.01
N THR A 163 2.47 -29.07 0.72
CA THR A 163 3.57 -29.64 1.48
C THR A 163 4.88 -29.02 1.04
N ILE A 164 5.51 -28.23 1.92
CA ILE A 164 6.76 -27.53 1.61
C ILE A 164 7.97 -28.35 2.06
N LYS A 165 8.95 -28.40 1.18
CA LYS A 165 10.26 -29.02 1.40
C LYS A 165 11.35 -27.99 1.16
N GLU A 166 12.44 -28.13 1.89
CA GLU A 166 13.66 -27.38 1.65
C GLU A 166 14.61 -28.23 0.80
N SER A 167 15.26 -27.61 -0.16
CA SER A 167 16.28 -28.22 -1.00
C SER A 167 17.36 -27.19 -1.32
N ALA A 168 18.63 -27.50 -1.07
CA ALA A 168 19.74 -26.61 -1.37
C ALA A 168 20.16 -26.69 -2.84
N ASP A 169 20.00 -27.84 -3.47
CA ASP A 169 20.44 -28.13 -4.85
C ASP A 169 19.26 -28.20 -5.86
N GLY A 170 18.02 -28.06 -5.41
CA GLY A 170 16.81 -28.20 -6.22
C GLY A 170 16.53 -29.65 -6.67
N GLN A 171 17.32 -30.63 -6.22
CA GLN A 171 17.19 -32.03 -6.64
C GLN A 171 16.84 -32.95 -5.46
N ARG A 172 17.33 -32.67 -4.26
CA ARG A 172 17.14 -33.52 -3.08
C ARG A 172 16.48 -32.74 -1.97
N ILE A 173 15.55 -33.40 -1.29
CA ILE A 173 14.92 -32.83 -0.10
C ILE A 173 15.93 -32.87 1.06
N THR A 174 16.23 -31.71 1.64
CA THR A 174 17.11 -31.57 2.80
C THR A 174 16.31 -31.49 4.10
N ARG A 175 15.11 -30.88 4.07
CA ARG A 175 14.27 -30.75 5.27
C ARG A 175 12.78 -30.72 4.94
N HIS A 176 11.98 -31.34 5.82
CA HIS A 176 10.54 -31.20 5.86
C HIS A 176 10.16 -29.99 6.72
N LEU A 177 9.34 -29.10 6.18
CA LEU A 177 8.85 -27.96 6.93
C LEU A 177 7.44 -28.22 7.47
N ASN A 178 7.20 -27.83 8.71
CA ASN A 178 5.86 -27.92 9.29
C ASN A 178 4.97 -26.81 8.71
N ARG A 179 4.12 -27.16 7.74
CA ARG A 179 3.27 -26.17 7.04
C ARG A 179 2.29 -25.44 7.96
N SER A 180 1.93 -25.99 9.12
CA SER A 180 1.05 -25.30 10.07
C SER A 180 1.65 -24.01 10.63
N GLN A 181 2.98 -23.84 10.53
CA GLN A 181 3.73 -22.67 10.95
C GLN A 181 4.15 -21.78 9.77
N LEU A 182 3.79 -22.14 8.53
CA LEU A 182 4.21 -21.43 7.35
C LEU A 182 3.08 -20.55 6.80
N TRP A 183 3.47 -19.34 6.41
CA TRP A 183 2.60 -18.36 5.82
C TRP A 183 3.20 -17.84 4.51
N SER A 184 2.38 -17.71 3.50
CA SER A 184 2.72 -17.03 2.25
C SER A 184 2.42 -15.54 2.42
N VAL A 185 3.48 -14.74 2.56
CA VAL A 185 3.38 -13.29 2.76
C VAL A 185 2.99 -12.61 1.45
N GLN A 186 2.08 -11.65 1.57
CA GLN A 186 1.52 -10.87 0.47
C GLN A 186 1.68 -9.37 0.71
N THR A 187 0.96 -8.56 -0.03
CA THR A 187 0.70 -7.14 0.26
C THR A 187 -0.82 -6.91 0.31
N PRO A 188 -1.31 -5.93 1.12
CA PRO A 188 -0.55 -4.84 1.72
C PRO A 188 0.34 -5.27 2.90
N GLN A 189 1.50 -4.60 3.01
CA GLN A 189 2.36 -4.62 4.18
C GLN A 189 2.26 -3.24 4.81
N THR A 190 1.73 -3.15 6.01
CA THR A 190 1.35 -1.87 6.64
C THR A 190 2.21 -1.59 7.85
N PHE A 191 2.71 -0.36 7.94
CA PHE A 191 3.69 0.04 8.94
C PHE A 191 3.35 1.42 9.50
N ARG A 192 3.73 1.67 10.76
CA ARG A 192 3.94 3.01 11.21
C ARG A 192 5.14 3.61 10.47
N VAL A 193 5.03 4.84 9.98
CA VAL A 193 6.03 5.45 9.08
C VAL A 193 7.42 5.49 9.69
N ASP A 194 7.55 5.81 10.97
CA ASP A 194 8.84 5.83 11.66
C ASP A 194 9.48 4.43 11.75
N VAL A 195 8.67 3.38 11.90
CA VAL A 195 9.14 1.98 11.96
C VAL A 195 9.76 1.57 10.62
N ILE A 196 9.02 1.76 9.52
CA ILE A 196 9.55 1.34 8.21
C ILE A 196 10.74 2.20 7.76
N ARG A 197 10.76 3.50 8.09
CA ARG A 197 11.93 4.35 7.83
C ARG A 197 13.17 3.85 8.57
N ARG A 198 13.07 3.50 9.85
CA ARG A 198 14.18 2.93 10.62
C ARG A 198 14.63 1.58 10.05
N ALA A 199 13.69 0.71 9.69
CA ALA A 199 13.97 -0.60 9.12
C ALA A 199 14.76 -0.49 7.80
N LEU A 200 14.28 0.32 6.85
CA LEU A 200 14.95 0.53 5.58
C LEU A 200 16.27 1.31 5.72
N SER A 201 16.39 2.21 6.70
CA SER A 201 17.67 2.85 7.01
C SER A 201 18.71 1.82 7.46
N ALA A 202 18.34 0.84 8.30
CA ALA A 202 19.22 -0.24 8.71
C ALA A 202 19.64 -1.14 7.52
N VAL A 203 18.72 -1.44 6.59
CA VAL A 203 19.02 -2.15 5.34
C VAL A 203 20.08 -1.40 4.52
N ARG A 204 19.89 -0.08 4.33
CA ARG A 204 20.81 0.77 3.56
C ARG A 204 22.19 0.88 4.21
N GLN A 205 22.27 1.09 5.53
CA GLN A 205 23.52 1.17 6.27
C GLN A 205 24.34 -0.12 6.18
N LYS A 206 23.66 -1.28 6.15
CA LYS A 206 24.30 -2.59 6.04
C LYS A 206 24.49 -3.04 4.58
N ASN A 207 24.11 -2.25 3.59
CA ASN A 207 24.12 -2.59 2.16
C ASN A 207 23.45 -3.95 1.86
N LEU A 208 22.35 -4.24 2.52
CA LEU A 208 21.60 -5.49 2.33
C LEU A 208 20.55 -5.34 1.23
N ILE A 209 20.19 -6.46 0.62
CA ILE A 209 19.00 -6.58 -0.23
C ILE A 209 18.02 -7.47 0.51
N VAL A 210 16.81 -6.96 0.74
CA VAL A 210 15.74 -7.68 1.41
C VAL A 210 14.68 -8.15 0.42
N THR A 211 14.03 -9.26 0.73
CA THR A 211 13.00 -9.86 -0.13
C THR A 211 11.70 -9.06 -0.12
N ASP A 212 11.36 -8.47 1.04
CA ASP A 212 10.18 -7.63 1.25
C ASP A 212 10.41 -6.65 2.42
N ASP A 213 9.39 -5.85 2.74
CA ASP A 213 9.50 -4.80 3.75
C ASP A 213 9.46 -5.38 5.18
N THR A 214 8.89 -6.58 5.37
CA THR A 214 8.86 -7.26 6.67
C THR A 214 10.23 -7.82 7.05
N ALA A 215 11.02 -8.28 6.08
CA ALA A 215 12.41 -8.70 6.31
C ALA A 215 13.29 -7.53 6.78
N ALA A 216 13.00 -6.29 6.35
CA ALA A 216 13.67 -5.12 6.89
C ALA A 216 13.33 -4.88 8.37
N CYS A 217 12.08 -5.15 8.77
CA CYS A 217 11.65 -5.02 10.17
C CYS A 217 12.37 -6.00 11.11
N GLU A 218 12.68 -7.20 10.63
CA GLU A 218 13.46 -8.20 11.40
C GLU A 218 14.83 -7.66 11.83
N LEU A 219 15.50 -6.90 10.96
CA LEU A 219 16.82 -6.31 11.26
C LEU A 219 16.84 -5.36 12.44
N ILE A 220 15.69 -4.81 12.81
CA ILE A 220 15.53 -3.89 13.95
C ILE A 220 14.73 -4.51 15.10
N GLY A 221 14.47 -5.81 15.05
CA GLY A 221 13.69 -6.53 16.07
C GLY A 221 12.21 -6.10 16.16
N GLN A 222 11.66 -5.51 15.09
CA GLN A 222 10.27 -5.09 15.05
C GLN A 222 9.34 -6.29 14.83
N LEU A 223 8.39 -6.48 15.75
CA LEU A 223 7.33 -7.46 15.57
C LEU A 223 6.43 -7.08 14.40
N VAL A 224 6.09 -8.08 13.57
CA VAL A 224 5.16 -7.92 12.44
C VAL A 224 3.97 -8.85 12.66
N LYS A 225 2.77 -8.28 12.72
CA LYS A 225 1.53 -9.05 12.91
C LYS A 225 1.03 -9.62 11.58
N LEU A 226 0.75 -10.92 11.54
CA LEU A 226 0.12 -11.56 10.37
C LEU A 226 -1.38 -11.24 10.35
N VAL A 227 -1.87 -10.82 9.20
CA VAL A 227 -3.30 -10.62 8.92
C VAL A 227 -3.71 -11.62 7.85
N GLU A 228 -4.54 -12.58 8.22
CA GLU A 228 -4.97 -13.63 7.30
C GLU A 228 -5.87 -13.06 6.19
N SER A 229 -5.43 -13.21 4.95
CA SER A 229 -6.24 -12.90 3.77
C SER A 229 -7.24 -14.05 3.55
N LYS A 230 -8.50 -13.80 3.87
CA LYS A 230 -9.59 -14.79 3.68
C LYS A 230 -9.95 -14.97 2.21
N ASP A 231 -9.78 -13.92 1.42
CA ASP A 231 -10.04 -13.91 0.00
C ASP A 231 -8.75 -14.14 -0.79
N ALA A 232 -8.89 -14.63 -2.03
CA ALA A 232 -7.76 -14.79 -2.92
C ALA A 232 -7.19 -13.41 -3.32
N ASN A 233 -5.89 -13.22 -3.08
CA ASN A 233 -5.16 -11.98 -3.40
C ASN A 233 -3.90 -12.32 -4.22
N PRO A 234 -4.07 -12.89 -5.44
CA PRO A 234 -2.97 -13.31 -6.28
C PRO A 234 -2.14 -12.13 -6.78
N LYS A 235 -0.86 -12.42 -7.06
CA LYS A 235 0.07 -11.51 -7.73
C LYS A 235 0.24 -11.96 -9.18
N LEU A 236 0.06 -11.07 -10.14
CA LEU A 236 0.44 -11.35 -11.52
C LEU A 236 1.96 -11.56 -11.59
N THR A 237 2.38 -12.81 -11.67
CA THR A 237 3.79 -13.23 -11.73
C THR A 237 4.09 -13.98 -13.02
N PHE A 238 3.17 -14.82 -13.43
CA PHE A 238 3.19 -15.59 -14.67
C PHE A 238 1.95 -15.27 -15.51
N PRO A 239 1.97 -15.53 -16.83
CA PRO A 239 0.81 -15.28 -17.71
C PRO A 239 -0.48 -15.96 -17.24
N GLU A 240 -0.37 -17.16 -16.66
CA GLU A 240 -1.51 -17.97 -16.19
C GLU A 240 -2.27 -17.30 -15.02
N ASP A 241 -1.58 -16.48 -14.23
CA ASP A 241 -2.21 -15.75 -13.12
C ASP A 241 -3.29 -14.77 -13.62
N ALA A 242 -3.17 -14.29 -14.88
CA ALA A 242 -4.10 -13.34 -15.46
C ALA A 242 -5.54 -13.89 -15.50
N ILE A 243 -5.72 -15.17 -15.80
CA ILE A 243 -7.03 -15.81 -15.88
C ILE A 243 -7.72 -15.82 -14.51
N VAL A 244 -6.96 -16.15 -13.46
CA VAL A 244 -7.47 -16.17 -12.08
C VAL A 244 -7.82 -14.76 -11.63
N ILE A 245 -6.92 -13.79 -11.89
CA ILE A 245 -7.12 -12.38 -11.53
C ILE A 245 -8.36 -11.82 -12.25
N GLU A 246 -8.51 -12.06 -13.56
CA GLU A 246 -9.68 -11.59 -14.31
C GLU A 246 -10.99 -12.13 -13.75
N ARG A 247 -11.04 -13.43 -13.41
CA ARG A 247 -12.23 -14.03 -12.78
C ARG A 247 -12.57 -13.38 -11.44
N LEU A 248 -11.57 -13.01 -10.64
CA LEU A 248 -11.78 -12.35 -9.34
C LEU A 248 -12.24 -10.90 -9.49
N LEU A 249 -11.75 -10.19 -10.52
CA LEU A 249 -12.10 -8.79 -10.77
C LEU A 249 -13.52 -8.61 -11.37
N ARG A 250 -14.08 -9.66 -11.99
CA ARG A 250 -15.43 -9.66 -12.57
C ARG A 250 -16.54 -10.03 -11.57
N ARG A 251 -16.19 -10.40 -10.34
CA ARG A 251 -17.14 -10.66 -9.24
C ARG A 251 -17.56 -9.36 -8.54
#